data_f017e20eda416ed120df7dbedd86b48f
#
_entry.id   f017e20eda416ed120df7dbedd86b48f
#
_cell.length_a   1.000
_cell.length_b   1.000
_cell.length_c   1.000
_cell.angle_alpha   90.00
_cell.angle_beta   90.00
_cell.angle_gamma   90.00
#
_symmetry.space_group_name_H-M   'P 1'
#
loop_
_entity.id
_entity.type
_entity.pdbx_description
1 polymer ?
#
loop_
_entity_poly.entity_id
_entity_poly.type
_entity_poly.pdbx_seq_one_letter_code
_entity_poly.pdbx_strand_id
1 'polypeptide(L)'
;VQVTILSSNLANGATIGEWGFSALVEVDGNCILFDAGRYPDTVIKNAKVLNVDLSCVTDVVLSHFHFDHNDGLLPLIQTLHDQTAAEIRRIHVAEGFFSPRRPVINPGTFPTCMDGELECNLMIGLREEIASEGVEFIVHSKAAEIFPSVWISGPVERHHPEINYPTGTSASKLEVQLAGDWVDDFIPESQALVIRTQNGPIVLLGCGHS
;
A
#
# COMPACT_ATOMS: atom_id res chain seq x y z
N VAL A 1 5.32 4.52 20.85
CA VAL A 1 4.67 4.39 19.52
C VAL A 1 4.09 5.72 19.12
N GLN A 2 4.40 6.18 17.92
CA GLN A 2 3.80 7.33 17.27
C GLN A 2 3.32 6.93 15.88
N VAL A 3 2.16 7.41 15.47
CA VAL A 3 1.62 7.22 14.12
C VAL A 3 1.26 8.60 13.57
N THR A 4 1.88 8.96 12.45
CA THR A 4 1.63 10.25 11.78
C THR A 4 1.04 9.98 10.40
N ILE A 5 -0.19 10.42 10.15
CA ILE A 5 -0.83 10.31 8.84
C ILE A 5 -0.21 11.33 7.90
N LEU A 6 0.38 10.84 6.81
CA LEU A 6 1.06 11.66 5.80
C LEU A 6 0.23 11.85 4.52
N SER A 7 -0.67 10.93 4.23
CA SER A 7 -1.62 11.05 3.12
C SER A 7 -2.98 10.49 3.54
N SER A 8 -4.03 11.20 3.23
CA SER A 8 -5.43 10.77 3.39
C SER A 8 -6.35 11.67 2.55
N ASN A 9 -7.63 11.29 2.47
CA ASN A 9 -8.67 12.08 1.79
C ASN A 9 -8.94 13.45 2.47
N LEU A 10 -8.36 13.67 3.64
CA LEU A 10 -8.54 14.91 4.40
C LEU A 10 -7.26 15.72 4.42
N ALA A 11 -7.39 17.02 4.19
CA ALA A 11 -6.33 17.99 4.41
C ALA A 11 -6.68 18.89 5.60
N ASN A 12 -5.66 19.29 6.37
CA ASN A 12 -5.81 20.24 7.47
C ASN A 12 -4.68 21.28 7.43
N GLY A 13 -5.03 22.54 7.52
CA GLY A 13 -4.06 23.62 7.47
C GLY A 13 -3.33 23.69 6.13
N ALA A 14 -2.01 23.49 6.18
CA ALA A 14 -1.15 23.54 5.00
C ALA A 14 -0.85 22.17 4.37
N THR A 15 -1.43 21.08 4.89
CA THR A 15 -1.29 19.75 4.30
C THR A 15 -2.12 19.60 3.03
N ILE A 16 -1.77 18.61 2.22
CA ILE A 16 -2.47 18.26 0.98
C ILE A 16 -3.25 16.98 1.23
N GLY A 17 -4.54 16.96 0.85
CA GLY A 17 -5.34 15.73 0.78
C GLY A 17 -5.29 15.12 -0.61
N GLU A 18 -5.43 13.80 -0.67
CA GLU A 18 -5.56 13.06 -1.91
C GLU A 18 -6.46 11.84 -1.69
N TRP A 19 -6.94 11.23 -2.78
CA TRP A 19 -7.48 9.89 -2.69
C TRP A 19 -6.32 8.92 -2.56
N GLY A 20 -5.92 8.64 -1.33
CA GLY A 20 -4.75 7.83 -1.02
C GLY A 20 -4.50 7.76 0.48
N PHE A 21 -3.64 6.83 0.88
CA PHE A 21 -3.25 6.65 2.27
C PHE A 21 -1.75 6.46 2.43
N SER A 22 -1.17 7.09 3.43
CA SER A 22 0.18 6.82 3.92
C SER A 22 0.32 7.26 5.37
N ALA A 23 1.00 6.47 6.17
CA ALA A 23 1.30 6.77 7.56
C ALA A 23 2.75 6.42 7.93
N LEU A 24 3.46 7.34 8.59
CA LEU A 24 4.70 7.02 9.28
C LEU A 24 4.39 6.40 10.63
N VAL A 25 5.00 5.26 10.91
CA VAL A 25 4.91 4.54 12.17
C VAL A 25 6.28 4.48 12.82
N GLU A 26 6.40 5.06 14.01
CA GLU A 26 7.63 5.12 14.80
C GLU A 26 7.45 4.26 16.06
N VAL A 27 8.28 3.22 16.19
CA VAL A 27 8.24 2.28 17.33
C VAL A 27 9.65 1.95 17.77
N ASP A 28 10.01 2.34 19.01
CA ASP A 28 11.27 1.98 19.66
C ASP A 28 12.51 2.23 18.78
N GLY A 29 12.52 3.36 18.05
CA GLY A 29 13.59 3.78 17.16
C GLY A 29 13.55 3.19 15.75
N ASN A 30 12.57 2.35 15.44
CA ASN A 30 12.31 1.89 14.07
C ASN A 30 11.27 2.78 13.40
N CYS A 31 11.45 3.04 12.12
CA CYS A 31 10.53 3.84 11.31
C CYS A 31 10.06 3.01 10.12
N ILE A 32 8.74 2.89 9.99
CA ILE A 32 8.08 2.14 8.94
C ILE A 32 7.12 3.08 8.24
N LEU A 33 7.12 3.08 6.91
CA LEU A 33 6.05 3.70 6.15
C LEU A 33 4.98 2.65 5.84
N PHE A 34 3.75 2.91 6.25
CA PHE A 34 2.59 2.07 5.93
C PHE A 34 1.82 2.73 4.81
N ASP A 35 1.83 2.11 3.63
CA ASP A 35 1.38 2.63 2.34
C ASP A 35 2.13 3.91 1.87
N ALA A 36 2.05 4.21 0.57
CA ALA A 36 2.84 5.27 -0.06
C ALA A 36 1.99 6.40 -0.68
N GLY A 37 0.65 6.31 -0.55
CA GLY A 37 -0.25 7.26 -1.20
C GLY A 37 -0.32 7.07 -2.73
N ARG A 38 -0.97 8.02 -3.37
CA ARG A 38 -1.18 8.01 -4.81
C ARG A 38 -0.20 8.88 -5.58
N TYR A 39 -0.03 10.13 -5.16
CA TYR A 39 0.78 11.09 -5.91
C TYR A 39 2.21 11.15 -5.38
N PRO A 40 3.19 11.36 -6.28
CA PRO A 40 4.61 11.23 -5.96
C PRO A 40 5.11 12.12 -4.84
N ASP A 41 4.48 13.27 -4.63
CA ASP A 41 4.99 14.32 -3.77
C ASP A 41 4.12 14.61 -2.52
N THR A 42 2.93 14.02 -2.41
CA THR A 42 2.01 14.29 -1.28
C THR A 42 2.64 13.93 0.05
N VAL A 43 3.19 12.72 0.17
CA VAL A 43 3.84 12.24 1.41
C VAL A 43 5.00 13.16 1.79
N ILE A 44 5.88 13.51 0.85
CA ILE A 44 7.04 14.38 1.08
C ILE A 44 6.62 15.80 1.49
N LYS A 45 5.63 16.37 0.80
CA LYS A 45 5.11 17.72 1.12
C LYS A 45 4.49 17.76 2.51
N ASN A 46 3.67 16.76 2.83
CA ASN A 46 3.00 16.69 4.12
C ASN A 46 3.99 16.42 5.26
N ALA A 47 5.01 15.57 5.06
CA ALA A 47 6.08 15.37 6.03
C ALA A 47 6.81 16.69 6.34
N LYS A 48 7.13 17.49 5.31
CA LYS A 48 7.74 18.82 5.49
C LYS A 48 6.84 19.78 6.26
N VAL A 49 5.54 19.84 5.94
CA VAL A 49 4.57 20.69 6.63
C VAL A 49 4.41 20.29 8.10
N LEU A 50 4.39 19.00 8.37
CA LEU A 50 4.23 18.44 9.71
C LEU A 50 5.54 18.41 10.51
N ASN A 51 6.67 18.82 9.89
CA ASN A 51 8.01 18.72 10.45
C ASN A 51 8.37 17.30 10.90
N VAL A 52 8.04 16.31 10.06
CA VAL A 52 8.30 14.89 10.25
C VAL A 52 9.54 14.51 9.45
N ASP A 53 10.49 13.82 10.11
CA ASP A 53 11.71 13.32 9.48
C ASP A 53 11.46 11.92 8.92
N LEU A 54 11.64 11.76 7.62
CA LEU A 54 11.54 10.47 6.92
C LEU A 54 12.90 9.78 6.75
N SER A 55 14.00 10.39 7.19
CA SER A 55 15.34 9.82 7.02
C SER A 55 15.56 8.50 7.79
N CYS A 56 14.72 8.23 8.79
CA CYS A 56 14.76 7.00 9.56
C CYS A 56 14.03 5.81 8.88
N VAL A 57 13.32 6.02 7.78
CA VAL A 57 12.51 4.97 7.15
C VAL A 57 13.42 3.95 6.46
N THR A 58 13.34 2.70 6.91
CA THR A 58 14.09 1.57 6.33
C THR A 58 13.19 0.55 5.66
N ASP A 59 11.91 0.54 6.01
CA ASP A 59 10.94 -0.45 5.57
C ASP A 59 9.62 0.22 5.18
N VAL A 60 9.02 -0.30 4.12
CA VAL A 60 7.66 0.03 3.70
C VAL A 60 6.79 -1.20 3.84
N VAL A 61 5.57 -1.03 4.33
CA VAL A 61 4.54 -2.07 4.33
C VAL A 61 3.42 -1.61 3.42
N LEU A 62 3.10 -2.36 2.37
CA LEU A 62 1.95 -2.08 1.52
C LEU A 62 0.77 -2.93 1.95
N SER A 63 -0.35 -2.28 2.22
CA SER A 63 -1.56 -2.95 2.71
C SER A 63 -2.22 -3.83 1.64
N HIS A 64 -2.24 -3.39 0.39
CA HIS A 64 -2.79 -4.10 -0.77
C HIS A 64 -2.36 -3.42 -2.07
N PHE A 65 -2.77 -3.95 -3.23
CA PHE A 65 -2.27 -3.52 -4.55
C PHE A 65 -2.88 -2.23 -5.10
N HIS A 66 -3.96 -1.68 -4.53
CA HIS A 66 -4.65 -0.53 -5.12
C HIS A 66 -3.74 0.69 -5.28
N PHE A 67 -3.90 1.38 -6.40
CA PHE A 67 -3.07 2.50 -6.84
C PHE A 67 -2.98 3.65 -5.82
N ASP A 68 -4.05 3.91 -5.10
CA ASP A 68 -4.13 4.96 -4.08
C ASP A 68 -3.32 4.65 -2.80
N HIS A 69 -2.72 3.47 -2.72
CA HIS A 69 -1.82 3.04 -1.66
C HIS A 69 -0.38 2.83 -2.12
N ASN A 70 -0.12 2.70 -3.43
CA ASN A 70 1.20 2.31 -3.92
C ASN A 70 1.74 3.10 -5.13
N ASP A 71 0.93 3.88 -5.89
CA ASP A 71 1.42 4.62 -7.06
C ASP A 71 2.51 5.66 -6.70
N GLY A 72 2.45 6.20 -5.48
CA GLY A 72 3.48 7.10 -4.96
C GLY A 72 4.81 6.43 -4.58
N LEU A 73 4.90 5.10 -4.57
CA LEU A 73 6.01 4.37 -3.97
C LEU A 73 7.35 4.60 -4.65
N LEU A 74 7.46 4.35 -5.95
CA LEU A 74 8.74 4.49 -6.66
C LEU A 74 9.28 5.93 -6.62
N PRO A 75 8.50 6.97 -6.96
CA PRO A 75 8.95 8.35 -6.82
C PRO A 75 9.33 8.74 -5.39
N LEU A 76 8.63 8.18 -4.40
CA LEU A 76 8.95 8.41 -2.99
C LEU A 76 10.31 7.80 -2.60
N ILE A 77 10.58 6.56 -3.00
CA ILE A 77 11.88 5.90 -2.78
C ILE A 77 13.00 6.74 -3.39
N GLN A 78 12.88 7.09 -4.66
CA GLN A 78 13.87 7.92 -5.37
C GLN A 78 14.10 9.26 -4.68
N THR A 79 13.01 9.94 -4.29
CA THR A 79 13.12 11.23 -3.59
C THR A 79 13.81 11.09 -2.23
N LEU A 80 13.50 10.04 -1.47
CA LEU A 80 14.12 9.81 -0.17
C LEU A 80 15.59 9.44 -0.28
N HIS A 81 15.97 8.60 -1.25
CA HIS A 81 17.37 8.26 -1.52
C HIS A 81 18.19 9.50 -1.95
N ASP A 82 17.61 10.37 -2.79
CA ASP A 82 18.29 11.55 -3.31
C ASP A 82 18.41 12.70 -2.30
N GLN A 83 17.38 12.89 -1.46
CA GLN A 83 17.25 14.10 -0.66
C GLN A 83 17.50 13.89 0.84
N THR A 84 17.56 12.66 1.31
CA THR A 84 17.70 12.33 2.72
C THR A 84 18.76 11.24 2.96
N ALA A 85 18.99 10.90 4.22
CA ALA A 85 19.79 9.74 4.59
C ALA A 85 18.93 8.46 4.73
N ALA A 86 17.67 8.48 4.25
CA ALA A 86 16.82 7.32 4.30
C ALA A 86 17.39 6.21 3.41
N GLU A 87 17.42 5.01 3.95
CA GLU A 87 17.86 3.81 3.24
C GLU A 87 16.72 2.80 3.25
N ILE A 88 15.67 3.07 2.45
CA ILE A 88 14.60 2.09 2.26
C ILE A 88 15.22 0.85 1.64
N ARG A 89 15.09 -0.28 2.32
CA ARG A 89 15.71 -1.56 1.92
C ARG A 89 14.68 -2.65 1.63
N ARG A 90 13.53 -2.59 2.29
CA ARG A 90 12.52 -3.65 2.21
C ARG A 90 11.12 -3.09 2.01
N ILE A 91 10.37 -3.77 1.17
CA ILE A 91 8.94 -3.57 1.01
C ILE A 91 8.23 -4.87 1.37
N HIS A 92 7.42 -4.83 2.40
CA HIS A 92 6.67 -5.99 2.88
C HIS A 92 5.29 -6.01 2.22
N VAL A 93 5.00 -7.09 1.51
CA VAL A 93 3.72 -7.33 0.84
C VAL A 93 3.16 -8.70 1.23
N ALA A 94 1.86 -8.87 1.17
CA ALA A 94 1.26 -10.19 1.38
C ALA A 94 1.29 -11.04 0.09
N GLU A 95 1.21 -12.36 0.26
CA GLU A 95 1.06 -13.29 -0.85
C GLU A 95 -0.16 -12.93 -1.71
N GLY A 96 0.01 -12.96 -3.03
CA GLY A 96 -1.01 -12.50 -3.98
C GLY A 96 -0.86 -11.03 -4.43
N PHE A 97 0.00 -10.23 -3.80
CA PHE A 97 0.21 -8.83 -4.16
C PHE A 97 0.57 -8.64 -5.64
N PHE A 98 1.38 -9.52 -6.19
CA PHE A 98 1.78 -9.51 -7.60
C PHE A 98 0.92 -10.42 -8.50
N SER A 99 -0.26 -10.84 -8.05
CA SER A 99 -1.18 -11.58 -8.91
C SER A 99 -1.67 -10.68 -10.04
N PRO A 100 -1.71 -11.18 -11.31
CA PRO A 100 -2.25 -10.44 -12.42
C PRO A 100 -3.73 -10.07 -12.21
N ARG A 101 -4.11 -8.89 -12.70
CA ARG A 101 -5.49 -8.37 -12.62
C ARG A 101 -5.93 -7.83 -13.95
N ARG A 102 -7.19 -8.04 -14.27
CA ARG A 102 -7.79 -7.54 -15.51
C ARG A 102 -9.18 -6.95 -15.29
N PRO A 103 -9.60 -5.98 -16.11
CA PRO A 103 -10.97 -5.49 -16.07
C PRO A 103 -11.92 -6.48 -16.76
N VAL A 104 -13.08 -6.70 -16.19
CA VAL A 104 -14.22 -7.33 -16.89
C VAL A 104 -14.97 -6.22 -17.59
N ILE A 105 -14.76 -6.10 -18.91
CA ILE A 105 -15.39 -5.07 -19.73
C ILE A 105 -16.81 -5.51 -20.10
N ASN A 106 -17.80 -4.87 -19.50
CA ASN A 106 -19.19 -4.99 -19.93
C ASN A 106 -19.55 -3.85 -20.89
N PRO A 107 -20.44 -4.05 -21.89
CA PRO A 107 -20.88 -2.97 -22.75
C PRO A 107 -21.42 -1.78 -21.94
N GLY A 108 -20.86 -0.60 -22.17
CA GLY A 108 -21.28 0.64 -21.49
C GLY A 108 -20.59 0.90 -20.15
N THR A 109 -19.61 0.08 -19.75
CA THR A 109 -18.79 0.36 -18.56
C THR A 109 -17.46 1.00 -18.96
N PHE A 110 -16.91 1.83 -18.07
CA PHE A 110 -15.55 2.35 -18.21
C PHE A 110 -14.57 1.34 -17.59
N PRO A 111 -13.42 1.07 -18.25
CA PRO A 111 -12.35 0.30 -17.62
C PRO A 111 -11.94 0.93 -16.29
N THR A 112 -11.76 0.11 -15.27
CA THR A 112 -11.28 0.57 -13.96
C THR A 112 -9.76 0.69 -13.89
N CYS A 113 -9.05 0.11 -14.87
CA CYS A 113 -7.62 0.27 -15.07
C CYS A 113 -7.37 1.41 -16.04
N MET A 114 -6.34 2.19 -15.81
CA MET A 114 -6.04 3.35 -16.65
C MET A 114 -5.59 2.94 -18.05
N ASP A 115 -6.08 3.66 -19.05
CA ASP A 115 -5.60 3.69 -20.45
C ASP A 115 -5.63 2.39 -21.27
N GLY A 116 -6.55 1.46 -20.96
CA GLY A 116 -6.80 0.29 -21.83
C GLY A 116 -5.74 -0.81 -21.72
N GLU A 117 -4.88 -0.77 -20.72
CA GLU A 117 -3.96 -1.85 -20.42
C GLU A 117 -4.74 -3.09 -19.93
N LEU A 118 -4.28 -4.27 -20.38
CA LEU A 118 -4.87 -5.53 -19.95
C LEU A 118 -4.46 -5.93 -18.52
N GLU A 119 -3.36 -5.37 -18.03
CA GLU A 119 -2.85 -5.60 -16.67
C GLU A 119 -3.16 -4.40 -15.78
N CYS A 120 -3.92 -4.63 -14.71
CA CYS A 120 -4.34 -3.60 -13.77
C CYS A 120 -3.47 -3.51 -12.53
N ASN A 121 -2.54 -4.43 -12.34
CA ASN A 121 -1.58 -4.38 -11.25
C ASN A 121 -0.27 -3.77 -11.72
N LEU A 122 -0.17 -2.44 -11.66
CA LEU A 122 1.01 -1.69 -12.11
C LEU A 122 2.30 -2.11 -11.36
N MET A 123 2.17 -2.60 -10.13
CA MET A 123 3.32 -3.03 -9.33
C MET A 123 4.06 -4.23 -9.93
N ILE A 124 3.42 -5.03 -10.81
CA ILE A 124 4.09 -6.10 -11.55
C ILE A 124 5.18 -5.49 -12.45
N GLY A 125 4.84 -4.45 -13.21
CA GLY A 125 5.79 -3.76 -14.09
C GLY A 125 6.87 -2.98 -13.33
N LEU A 126 6.51 -2.35 -12.21
CA LEU A 126 7.43 -1.53 -11.41
C LEU A 126 8.37 -2.34 -10.50
N ARG A 127 8.12 -3.64 -10.34
CA ARG A 127 8.89 -4.48 -9.41
C ARG A 127 10.39 -4.48 -9.68
N GLU A 128 10.79 -4.60 -10.96
CA GLU A 128 12.20 -4.62 -11.35
C GLU A 128 12.83 -3.24 -11.21
N GLU A 129 12.09 -2.18 -11.52
CA GLU A 129 12.55 -0.80 -11.39
C GLU A 129 12.80 -0.44 -9.91
N ILE A 130 11.88 -0.79 -9.02
CA ILE A 130 12.05 -0.63 -7.57
C ILE A 130 13.24 -1.46 -7.05
N ALA A 131 13.41 -2.68 -7.54
CA ALA A 131 14.58 -3.50 -7.18
C ALA A 131 15.91 -2.89 -7.65
N SER A 132 15.92 -2.14 -8.76
CA SER A 132 17.11 -1.43 -9.23
C SER A 132 17.53 -0.26 -8.32
N GLU A 133 16.62 0.26 -7.52
CA GLU A 133 16.90 1.22 -6.44
C GLU A 133 17.54 0.56 -5.19
N GLY A 134 17.81 -0.74 -5.22
CA GLY A 134 18.41 -1.49 -4.11
C GLY A 134 17.38 -1.98 -3.07
N VAL A 135 16.10 -1.97 -3.41
CA VAL A 135 15.00 -2.32 -2.51
C VAL A 135 14.49 -3.72 -2.79
N GLU A 136 14.32 -4.53 -1.74
CA GLU A 136 13.83 -5.92 -1.83
C GLU A 136 12.35 -6.03 -1.45
N PHE A 137 11.57 -6.76 -2.23
CA PHE A 137 10.22 -7.17 -1.85
C PHE A 137 10.23 -8.44 -1.02
N ILE A 138 9.72 -8.36 0.20
CA ILE A 138 9.53 -9.50 1.11
C ILE A 138 8.04 -9.91 1.07
N VAL A 139 7.78 -11.10 0.51
CA VAL A 139 6.41 -11.62 0.39
C VAL A 139 6.07 -12.48 1.60
N HIS A 140 4.97 -12.21 2.24
CA HIS A 140 4.51 -12.89 3.45
C HIS A 140 3.22 -13.69 3.18
N SER A 141 3.27 -15.01 3.41
CA SER A 141 2.11 -15.91 3.29
C SER A 141 1.33 -16.06 4.60
N LYS A 142 1.86 -15.50 5.71
CA LYS A 142 1.27 -15.56 7.05
C LYS A 142 1.77 -14.40 7.90
N ALA A 143 1.18 -14.23 9.06
CA ALA A 143 1.63 -13.24 10.04
C ALA A 143 3.13 -13.39 10.37
N ALA A 144 3.82 -12.26 10.42
CA ALA A 144 5.26 -12.19 10.69
C ALA A 144 5.62 -10.96 11.52
N GLU A 145 6.55 -11.12 12.44
CA GLU A 145 7.17 -9.99 13.15
C GLU A 145 8.27 -9.41 12.24
N ILE A 146 8.14 -8.11 11.93
CA ILE A 146 9.12 -7.40 11.07
C ILE A 146 10.11 -6.56 11.89
N PHE A 147 9.69 -6.11 13.06
CA PHE A 147 10.51 -5.49 14.11
C PHE A 147 9.98 -5.92 15.47
N PRO A 148 10.74 -5.79 16.56
CA PRO A 148 10.23 -6.09 17.90
C PRO A 148 8.90 -5.39 18.18
N SER A 149 7.89 -6.15 18.52
CA SER A 149 6.51 -5.70 18.76
C SER A 149 5.75 -5.17 17.53
N VAL A 150 6.31 -5.24 16.32
CA VAL A 150 5.67 -4.81 15.07
C VAL A 150 5.46 -6.00 14.15
N TRP A 151 4.22 -6.26 13.82
CA TRP A 151 3.77 -7.40 13.05
C TRP A 151 3.00 -6.98 11.80
N ILE A 152 3.10 -7.77 10.77
CA ILE A 152 2.14 -7.78 9.66
C ILE A 152 1.25 -9.01 9.79
N SER A 153 -0.01 -8.88 9.36
CA SER A 153 -0.95 -10.01 9.42
C SER A 153 -0.65 -11.09 8.38
N GLY A 154 0.04 -10.73 7.30
CA GLY A 154 -0.04 -11.50 6.06
C GLY A 154 -1.45 -11.39 5.46
N PRO A 155 -1.80 -12.20 4.45
CA PRO A 155 -3.12 -12.18 3.84
C PRO A 155 -4.22 -12.38 4.89
N VAL A 156 -5.21 -11.47 4.93
CA VAL A 156 -6.34 -11.58 5.85
C VAL A 156 -7.34 -12.60 5.28
N GLU A 157 -7.75 -13.56 6.10
CA GLU A 157 -8.76 -14.53 5.72
C GLU A 157 -10.13 -13.85 5.50
N ARG A 158 -10.80 -14.21 4.41
CA ARG A 158 -12.08 -13.62 4.03
C ARG A 158 -13.24 -14.34 4.71
N HIS A 159 -13.92 -13.62 5.58
CA HIS A 159 -15.13 -14.12 6.27
C HIS A 159 -16.41 -13.46 5.74
N HIS A 160 -16.28 -12.38 4.98
CA HIS A 160 -17.39 -11.62 4.42
C HIS A 160 -17.22 -11.42 2.91
N PRO A 161 -18.31 -11.30 2.14
CA PRO A 161 -18.23 -10.96 0.72
C PRO A 161 -17.53 -9.61 0.53
N GLU A 162 -16.51 -9.57 -0.33
CA GLU A 162 -15.82 -8.35 -0.71
C GLU A 162 -16.45 -7.76 -1.97
N ILE A 163 -16.69 -6.46 -1.98
CA ILE A 163 -17.11 -5.69 -3.14
C ILE A 163 -16.17 -4.50 -3.25
N ASN A 164 -15.15 -4.62 -4.07
CA ASN A 164 -14.12 -3.60 -4.27
C ASN A 164 -14.46 -2.54 -5.33
N TYR A 165 -15.69 -2.51 -5.82
CA TYR A 165 -16.22 -1.55 -6.79
C TYR A 165 -17.65 -1.16 -6.41
N PRO A 166 -18.07 0.09 -6.68
CA PRO A 166 -19.42 0.56 -6.35
C PRO A 166 -20.49 -0.22 -7.13
N THR A 167 -21.44 -0.81 -6.43
CA THR A 167 -22.59 -1.47 -7.06
C THR A 167 -23.48 -0.43 -7.76
N GLY A 168 -24.01 -0.79 -8.94
CA GLY A 168 -24.91 0.08 -9.70
C GLY A 168 -24.22 1.21 -10.45
N THR A 169 -22.89 1.24 -10.49
CA THR A 169 -22.10 2.15 -11.32
C THR A 169 -21.79 1.51 -12.68
N SER A 170 -21.36 2.33 -13.64
CA SER A 170 -20.80 1.86 -14.91
C SER A 170 -19.31 1.43 -14.79
N ALA A 171 -18.78 1.32 -13.58
CA ALA A 171 -17.41 0.87 -13.36
C ALA A 171 -17.27 -0.62 -13.70
N SER A 172 -16.16 -0.96 -14.32
CA SER A 172 -15.82 -2.35 -14.62
C SER A 172 -15.45 -3.08 -13.34
N LYS A 173 -15.84 -4.35 -13.28
CA LYS A 173 -15.38 -5.29 -12.26
C LYS A 173 -13.94 -5.69 -12.53
N LEU A 174 -13.17 -5.96 -11.49
CA LEU A 174 -11.85 -6.56 -11.60
C LEU A 174 -11.90 -8.07 -11.37
N GLU A 175 -11.05 -8.79 -12.08
CA GLU A 175 -10.70 -10.18 -11.80
C GLU A 175 -9.22 -10.29 -11.46
N VAL A 176 -8.90 -11.20 -10.55
CA VAL A 176 -7.55 -11.57 -10.16
C VAL A 176 -7.24 -12.98 -10.63
N GLN A 177 -6.00 -13.23 -11.05
CA GLN A 177 -5.56 -14.58 -11.41
C GLN A 177 -4.98 -15.30 -10.19
N LEU A 178 -5.63 -16.38 -9.76
CA LEU A 178 -5.20 -17.24 -8.67
C LEU A 178 -5.07 -18.68 -9.16
N ALA A 179 -3.92 -19.30 -8.92
CA ALA A 179 -3.62 -20.67 -9.34
C ALA A 179 -3.90 -20.96 -10.84
N GLY A 180 -3.82 -19.93 -11.68
CA GLY A 180 -4.07 -20.01 -13.13
C GLY A 180 -5.49 -19.67 -13.55
N ASP A 181 -6.45 -19.60 -12.65
CA ASP A 181 -7.84 -19.26 -12.93
C ASP A 181 -8.13 -17.77 -12.64
N TRP A 182 -9.02 -17.17 -13.45
CA TRP A 182 -9.52 -15.83 -13.24
C TRP A 182 -10.80 -15.87 -12.38
N VAL A 183 -10.76 -15.18 -11.24
CA VAL A 183 -11.89 -15.07 -10.31
C VAL A 183 -12.17 -13.61 -9.99
N ASP A 184 -13.34 -13.31 -9.48
CA ASP A 184 -13.66 -11.96 -8.99
C ASP A 184 -12.60 -11.51 -8.00
N ASP A 185 -12.05 -10.29 -8.20
CA ASP A 185 -11.02 -9.77 -7.32
C ASP A 185 -11.62 -9.40 -5.95
N PHE A 186 -11.28 -10.19 -4.95
CA PHE A 186 -11.63 -9.96 -3.56
C PHE A 186 -10.46 -9.44 -2.74
N ILE A 187 -9.39 -8.98 -3.41
CA ILE A 187 -8.16 -8.44 -2.82
C ILE A 187 -7.52 -9.43 -1.84
N PRO A 188 -7.12 -10.62 -2.34
CA PRO A 188 -6.65 -11.71 -1.48
C PRO A 188 -5.41 -11.37 -0.65
N GLU A 189 -4.63 -10.39 -1.08
CA GLU A 189 -3.38 -9.96 -0.45
C GLU A 189 -3.55 -8.83 0.57
N SER A 190 -4.77 -8.41 0.90
CA SER A 190 -4.96 -7.36 1.90
C SER A 190 -4.37 -7.78 3.24
N GLN A 191 -3.56 -6.89 3.83
CA GLN A 191 -2.89 -7.10 5.11
C GLN A 191 -2.96 -5.86 6.00
N ALA A 192 -2.76 -6.09 7.30
CA ALA A 192 -2.72 -5.07 8.34
C ALA A 192 -1.34 -4.98 8.98
N LEU A 193 -0.99 -3.81 9.49
CA LEU A 193 0.14 -3.60 10.41
C LEU A 193 -0.38 -3.62 11.85
N VAL A 194 0.26 -4.42 12.70
CA VAL A 194 -0.14 -4.59 14.09
C VAL A 194 1.03 -4.26 15.02
N ILE A 195 0.83 -3.35 15.95
CA ILE A 195 1.84 -2.95 16.92
C ILE A 195 1.37 -3.39 18.31
N ARG A 196 2.16 -4.25 18.94
CA ARG A 196 1.88 -4.69 20.31
C ARG A 196 2.31 -3.60 21.29
N THR A 197 1.41 -3.17 22.15
CA THR A 197 1.72 -2.24 23.24
C THR A 197 1.31 -2.81 24.58
N GLN A 198 1.73 -2.19 25.68
CA GLN A 198 1.33 -2.56 27.04
C GLN A 198 -0.19 -2.38 27.27
N ASN A 199 -0.81 -1.48 26.50
CA ASN A 199 -2.24 -1.16 26.61
C ASN A 199 -3.12 -1.93 25.59
N GLY A 200 -2.55 -2.90 24.88
CA GLY A 200 -3.21 -3.66 23.82
C GLY A 200 -2.61 -3.35 22.42
N PRO A 201 -3.08 -4.03 21.39
CA PRO A 201 -2.59 -3.83 20.04
C PRO A 201 -3.13 -2.54 19.41
N ILE A 202 -2.28 -1.88 18.63
CA ILE A 202 -2.68 -0.85 17.67
C ILE A 202 -2.70 -1.54 16.30
N VAL A 203 -3.77 -1.39 15.55
CA VAL A 203 -3.93 -1.99 14.22
C VAL A 203 -4.13 -0.89 13.20
N LEU A 204 -3.26 -0.86 12.18
CA LEU A 204 -3.43 -0.01 11.01
C LEU A 204 -3.96 -0.87 9.86
N LEU A 205 -5.04 -0.41 9.27
CA LEU A 205 -5.65 -0.99 8.09
C LEU A 205 -5.41 -0.04 6.90
N GLY A 206 -5.24 -0.59 5.70
CA GLY A 206 -5.37 0.20 4.48
C GLY A 206 -6.84 0.58 4.24
N CYS A 207 -7.46 -0.01 3.23
CA CYS A 207 -8.91 0.17 2.99
C CYS A 207 -9.79 -0.69 3.94
N GLY A 208 -9.21 -1.66 4.65
CA GLY A 208 -9.95 -2.57 5.51
C GLY A 208 -10.76 -3.62 4.74
N HIS A 209 -10.26 -4.04 3.59
CA HIS A 209 -10.81 -5.17 2.85
C HIS A 209 -10.78 -6.45 3.69
N SER A 210 -11.91 -7.16 3.79
CA SER A 210 -12.04 -8.32 4.69
C SER A 210 -13.00 -9.40 4.17
#